data_cb7c6ff7f34d3ac73673ab60ca80dbde
#
_entry.id   cb7c6ff7f34d3ac73673ab60ca80dbde
#
_cell.length_a   1.000
_cell.length_b   1.000
_cell.length_c   1.000
_cell.angle_alpha   90.00
_cell.angle_beta   90.00
_cell.angle_gamma   90.00
#
_symmetry.space_group_name_H-M   'P 1'
#
loop_
_entity.id
_entity.type
_entity.pdbx_description
1 polymer ?
#
loop_
_entity_poly.entity_id
_entity_poly.type
_entity_poly.pdbx_seq_one_letter_code
_entity_poly.pdbx_strand_id
1 'polypeptide(L)'
;ACPVCGETWPESDIARHASACGVSSNKDTTVQQWAAIFPPTKKPQRIPPYKMLDSMPIAVDAFRYGAIEGCSAYFLSHFHSDHYAGLSKRWAHGPIYCTRETAKLAHDILRVDPAWLRMLDLDTRTPIPEVQDVHVTCLAANHCPGSCLFLFEGPRQDGKMARYLHCGDFRACPAQATHKAIQNACPLDAIYLDTTYLNPQYCFPPQPQVIKACADLVTSKTSPLVVVGTYSIGKERLFLALAEALDTYIYCV
;
A
#
# COMPACT_ATOMS: atom_id res chain seq x y z
N ALA A 1 13.97 20.96 -25.18
CA ALA A 1 12.85 21.89 -25.15
C ALA A 1 12.10 21.76 -23.81
N CYS A 2 11.53 22.86 -23.31
CA CYS A 2 10.73 22.86 -22.09
C CYS A 2 9.45 22.03 -22.30
N PRO A 3 9.12 21.08 -21.41
CA PRO A 3 7.91 20.27 -21.56
C PRO A 3 6.59 21.05 -21.33
N VAL A 4 6.68 22.29 -20.83
CA VAL A 4 5.50 23.13 -20.54
C VAL A 4 5.18 24.09 -21.68
N CYS A 5 6.17 24.78 -22.25
CA CYS A 5 5.95 25.77 -23.32
C CYS A 5 6.59 25.39 -24.67
N GLY A 6 7.39 24.34 -24.75
CA GLY A 6 8.07 23.91 -25.97
C GLY A 6 9.33 24.68 -26.34
N GLU A 7 9.70 25.74 -25.61
CA GLU A 7 10.89 26.53 -25.88
C GLU A 7 12.18 25.75 -25.61
N THR A 8 13.20 26.01 -26.42
CA THR A 8 14.54 25.39 -26.26
C THR A 8 15.41 26.24 -25.34
N TRP A 9 15.90 25.60 -24.29
CA TRP A 9 16.82 26.19 -23.30
C TRP A 9 18.08 25.34 -23.18
N PRO A 10 19.21 25.92 -22.78
CA PRO A 10 20.40 25.15 -22.43
C PRO A 10 20.07 24.05 -21.40
N GLU A 11 20.71 22.91 -21.48
CA GLU A 11 20.43 21.75 -20.63
C GLU A 11 20.56 22.07 -19.14
N SER A 12 21.48 22.94 -18.77
CA SER A 12 21.68 23.46 -17.42
C SER A 12 20.51 24.29 -16.86
N ASP A 13 19.71 24.90 -17.73
CA ASP A 13 18.68 25.87 -17.34
C ASP A 13 17.26 25.36 -17.57
N ILE A 14 17.10 24.27 -18.30
CA ILE A 14 15.80 23.75 -18.69
C ILE A 14 14.95 23.31 -17.49
N ALA A 15 15.55 22.74 -16.46
CA ALA A 15 14.86 22.34 -15.23
C ALA A 15 14.37 23.57 -14.43
N ARG A 16 15.21 24.62 -14.35
CA ARG A 16 14.86 25.88 -13.69
C ARG A 16 13.77 26.61 -14.46
N HIS A 17 13.87 26.66 -15.78
CA HIS A 17 12.84 27.24 -16.64
C HIS A 17 11.52 26.47 -16.53
N ALA A 18 11.52 25.13 -16.60
CA ALA A 18 10.32 24.31 -16.49
C ALA A 18 9.61 24.49 -15.13
N SER A 19 10.35 24.67 -14.04
CA SER A 19 9.80 24.93 -12.70
C SER A 19 9.17 26.33 -12.59
N ALA A 20 9.62 27.30 -13.38
CA ALA A 20 9.11 28.67 -13.42
C ALA A 20 8.11 28.91 -14.57
N CYS A 21 8.09 28.04 -15.57
CA CYS A 21 7.28 28.15 -16.77
C CYS A 21 5.81 27.88 -16.42
N GLY A 22 5.01 28.89 -16.39
CA GLY A 22 3.60 28.85 -15.93
C GLY A 22 3.34 29.77 -14.73
N VAL A 23 4.38 30.38 -14.16
CA VAL A 23 4.26 31.42 -13.13
C VAL A 23 4.22 32.83 -13.78
N SER A 24 4.13 32.93 -15.12
CA SER A 24 3.94 34.21 -15.81
C SER A 24 2.57 34.78 -15.48
N SER A 25 2.62 35.88 -14.77
CA SER A 25 1.53 36.68 -14.26
C SER A 25 0.61 37.26 -15.37
N ASN A 26 -0.38 36.50 -15.79
CA ASN A 26 -1.59 37.09 -16.32
C ASN A 26 -2.73 36.70 -15.37
N LYS A 27 -3.06 37.66 -14.48
CA LYS A 27 -3.99 37.51 -13.36
C LYS A 27 -5.46 37.43 -13.74
N ASP A 28 -5.83 37.25 -15.01
CA ASP A 28 -7.22 37.36 -15.46
C ASP A 28 -7.80 36.16 -16.21
N THR A 29 -7.08 35.07 -16.31
CA THR A 29 -7.70 33.82 -16.77
C THR A 29 -7.95 32.93 -15.56
N THR A 30 -9.14 33.06 -14.99
CA THR A 30 -9.48 32.31 -13.77
C THR A 30 -9.42 30.79 -14.02
N VAL A 31 -8.96 30.04 -13.04
CA VAL A 31 -8.96 28.56 -13.03
C VAL A 31 -10.33 28.00 -13.47
N GLN A 32 -11.41 28.76 -13.28
CA GLN A 32 -12.76 28.46 -13.72
C GLN A 32 -12.93 28.50 -15.24
N GLN A 33 -12.23 29.36 -15.98
CA GLN A 33 -12.31 29.40 -17.46
C GLN A 33 -11.60 28.20 -18.08
N TRP A 34 -10.49 27.76 -17.52
CA TRP A 34 -9.81 26.52 -17.96
C TRP A 34 -10.63 25.27 -17.66
N ALA A 35 -11.32 25.24 -16.52
CA ALA A 35 -12.23 24.14 -16.17
C ALA A 35 -13.46 24.06 -17.08
N ALA A 36 -13.88 25.19 -17.69
CA ALA A 36 -14.97 25.23 -18.66
C ALA A 36 -14.53 24.76 -20.06
N ILE A 37 -13.26 25.04 -20.44
CA ILE A 37 -12.70 24.62 -21.74
C ILE A 37 -12.29 23.17 -21.72
N PHE A 38 -11.75 22.70 -20.57
CA PHE A 38 -11.36 21.32 -20.32
C PHE A 38 -12.10 20.81 -19.08
N PRO A 39 -13.38 20.49 -19.18
CA PRO A 39 -14.06 19.87 -18.06
C PRO A 39 -13.27 18.60 -17.71
N PRO A 40 -12.97 18.38 -16.42
CA PRO A 40 -12.32 17.15 -16.01
C PRO A 40 -13.26 15.99 -16.29
N THR A 41 -13.18 15.45 -17.50
CA THR A 41 -13.82 14.18 -17.86
C THR A 41 -13.05 13.06 -17.16
N LYS A 42 -13.04 13.03 -15.83
CA LYS A 42 -12.78 11.81 -15.10
C LYS A 42 -13.99 10.92 -15.36
N LYS A 43 -13.92 10.13 -16.45
CA LYS A 43 -14.79 8.96 -16.55
C LYS A 43 -14.73 8.25 -15.22
N PRO A 44 -15.87 7.86 -14.62
CA PRO A 44 -15.83 7.10 -13.39
C PRO A 44 -14.89 5.91 -13.61
N GLN A 45 -13.81 5.86 -12.85
CA GLN A 45 -12.81 4.83 -13.00
C GLN A 45 -13.46 3.52 -12.57
N ARG A 46 -13.64 2.58 -13.51
CA ARG A 46 -14.19 1.26 -13.18
C ARG A 46 -13.28 0.58 -12.16
N ILE A 47 -13.85 0.14 -11.07
CA ILE A 47 -13.13 -0.56 -10.01
C ILE A 47 -12.69 -1.92 -10.56
N PRO A 48 -11.41 -2.27 -10.49
CA PRO A 48 -10.95 -3.60 -10.85
C PRO A 48 -11.61 -4.67 -9.95
N PRO A 49 -12.04 -5.80 -10.51
CA PRO A 49 -12.76 -6.81 -9.72
C PRO A 49 -11.94 -7.34 -8.53
N TYR A 50 -10.62 -7.40 -8.64
CA TYR A 50 -9.75 -7.84 -7.55
C TYR A 50 -9.66 -6.84 -6.36
N LYS A 51 -10.23 -5.64 -6.49
CA LYS A 51 -10.31 -4.66 -5.38
C LYS A 51 -11.57 -4.82 -4.54
N MET A 52 -12.52 -5.63 -4.98
CA MET A 52 -13.74 -5.97 -4.25
C MET A 52 -13.75 -7.48 -3.97
N LEU A 53 -14.15 -7.87 -2.77
CA LEU A 53 -14.34 -9.28 -2.47
C LEU A 53 -15.60 -9.78 -3.17
N ASP A 54 -15.50 -10.98 -3.75
CA ASP A 54 -16.68 -11.64 -4.33
C ASP A 54 -17.71 -11.93 -3.23
N SER A 55 -18.97 -11.57 -3.46
CA SER A 55 -20.10 -11.81 -2.55
C SER A 55 -20.02 -11.15 -1.16
N MET A 56 -19.03 -10.30 -0.89
CA MET A 56 -18.94 -9.53 0.35
C MET A 56 -18.82 -8.04 0.03
N PRO A 57 -19.54 -7.14 0.71
CA PRO A 57 -19.50 -5.70 0.49
C PRO A 57 -18.22 -5.05 1.07
N ILE A 58 -17.08 -5.59 0.70
CA ILE A 58 -15.75 -5.23 1.23
C ILE A 58 -14.81 -4.86 0.08
N ALA A 59 -14.12 -3.75 0.22
CA ALA A 59 -13.09 -3.28 -0.70
C ALA A 59 -11.70 -3.32 -0.04
N VAL A 60 -10.67 -3.73 -0.78
CA VAL A 60 -9.29 -3.78 -0.32
C VAL A 60 -8.43 -2.87 -1.21
N ASP A 61 -7.68 -1.94 -0.59
CA ASP A 61 -6.76 -1.00 -1.23
C ASP A 61 -7.41 -0.21 -2.39
N ALA A 62 -8.69 0.17 -2.22
CA ALA A 62 -9.53 0.75 -3.26
C ALA A 62 -9.87 2.23 -3.04
N PHE A 63 -9.11 2.94 -2.23
CA PHE A 63 -9.43 4.28 -1.73
C PHE A 63 -9.50 5.35 -2.82
N ARG A 64 -8.77 5.18 -3.94
CA ARG A 64 -8.81 6.10 -5.08
C ARG A 64 -10.17 6.21 -5.75
N TYR A 65 -11.04 5.22 -5.51
CA TYR A 65 -12.39 5.19 -6.09
C TYR A 65 -13.42 5.92 -5.21
N GLY A 66 -13.02 6.39 -4.02
CA GLY A 66 -13.90 7.11 -3.08
C GLY A 66 -15.04 6.24 -2.56
N ALA A 67 -16.27 6.77 -2.60
CA ALA A 67 -17.45 6.00 -2.25
C ALA A 67 -17.71 4.94 -3.32
N ILE A 68 -17.72 3.69 -2.91
CA ILE A 68 -18.00 2.53 -3.76
C ILE A 68 -19.42 2.06 -3.47
N GLU A 69 -20.27 2.04 -4.48
CA GLU A 69 -21.64 1.56 -4.33
C GLU A 69 -21.66 0.11 -3.83
N GLY A 70 -22.45 -0.14 -2.79
CA GLY A 70 -22.56 -1.46 -2.18
C GLY A 70 -21.36 -1.88 -1.30
N CYS A 71 -20.37 -1.02 -1.09
CA CYS A 71 -19.26 -1.29 -0.17
C CYS A 71 -19.58 -0.76 1.24
N SER A 72 -19.46 -1.63 2.24
CA SER A 72 -19.72 -1.31 3.64
C SER A 72 -18.44 -1.13 4.47
N ALA A 73 -17.34 -1.74 4.07
CA ALA A 73 -16.07 -1.67 4.78
C ALA A 73 -14.88 -1.65 3.82
N TYR A 74 -13.87 -0.86 4.16
CA TYR A 74 -12.63 -0.72 3.41
C TYR A 74 -11.47 -1.31 4.21
N PHE A 75 -10.53 -1.92 3.51
CA PHE A 75 -9.34 -2.53 4.11
C PHE A 75 -8.08 -1.93 3.49
N LEU A 76 -7.10 -1.58 4.32
CA LEU A 76 -5.79 -1.12 3.88
C LEU A 76 -4.74 -2.15 4.28
N SER A 77 -4.16 -2.83 3.30
CA SER A 77 -3.22 -3.92 3.52
C SER A 77 -1.89 -3.44 4.10
N HIS A 78 -1.41 -2.27 3.66
CA HIS A 78 -0.18 -1.65 4.15
C HIS A 78 -0.06 -0.19 3.68
N PHE A 79 0.94 0.53 4.21
CA PHE A 79 1.09 1.97 3.98
C PHE A 79 2.05 2.29 2.81
N HIS A 80 1.83 1.73 1.61
CA HIS A 80 2.47 2.17 0.38
C HIS A 80 1.51 3.01 -0.47
N SER A 81 2.06 3.94 -1.26
CA SER A 81 1.28 5.01 -1.92
C SER A 81 0.25 4.51 -2.93
N ASP A 82 0.52 3.44 -3.62
CA ASP A 82 -0.37 2.80 -4.58
C ASP A 82 -1.55 2.07 -3.92
N HIS A 83 -1.42 1.68 -2.63
CA HIS A 83 -2.48 1.04 -1.84
C HIS A 83 -3.36 2.06 -1.13
N TYR A 84 -2.78 3.12 -0.53
CA TYR A 84 -3.57 4.17 0.13
C TYR A 84 -3.97 5.33 -0.81
N ALA A 85 -3.66 5.28 -2.10
CA ALA A 85 -3.99 6.35 -3.04
C ALA A 85 -5.49 6.71 -2.98
N GLY A 86 -5.79 7.98 -2.69
CA GLY A 86 -7.16 8.48 -2.47
C GLY A 86 -7.50 8.75 -1.00
N LEU A 87 -6.75 8.17 -0.04
CA LEU A 87 -6.89 8.52 1.36
C LEU A 87 -6.38 9.93 1.65
N SER A 88 -7.10 10.64 2.48
CA SER A 88 -6.74 11.97 2.96
C SER A 88 -7.61 12.35 4.16
N LYS A 89 -7.37 13.52 4.75
CA LYS A 89 -8.23 14.11 5.79
C LYS A 89 -9.71 14.27 5.40
N ARG A 90 -10.05 14.12 4.12
CA ARG A 90 -11.43 14.24 3.62
C ARG A 90 -12.14 12.89 3.50
N TRP A 91 -11.51 11.80 3.92
CA TRP A 91 -12.13 10.49 3.84
C TRP A 91 -13.38 10.42 4.72
N ALA A 92 -14.52 10.04 4.12
CA ALA A 92 -15.82 9.95 4.77
C ALA A 92 -16.71 8.86 4.11
N HIS A 93 -16.07 7.82 3.53
CA HIS A 93 -16.79 6.83 2.71
C HIS A 93 -17.01 5.49 3.42
N GLY A 94 -16.54 5.35 4.65
CA GLY A 94 -16.72 4.16 5.47
C GLY A 94 -15.51 3.83 6.32
N PRO A 95 -15.65 2.87 7.24
CA PRO A 95 -14.59 2.43 8.14
C PRO A 95 -13.44 1.79 7.36
N ILE A 96 -12.23 1.99 7.88
CA ILE A 96 -10.97 1.50 7.31
C ILE A 96 -10.35 0.54 8.30
N TYR A 97 -10.27 -0.71 7.92
CA TYR A 97 -9.65 -1.77 8.70
C TYR A 97 -8.19 -1.95 8.27
N CYS A 98 -7.27 -1.92 9.22
CA CYS A 98 -5.83 -2.12 8.99
C CYS A 98 -5.12 -2.44 10.31
N THR A 99 -3.83 -2.79 10.23
CA THR A 99 -2.99 -2.96 11.44
C THR A 99 -2.82 -1.63 12.19
N ARG A 100 -2.42 -1.71 13.44
CA ARG A 100 -2.15 -0.54 14.30
C ARG A 100 -1.10 0.39 13.70
N GLU A 101 -0.02 -0.16 13.16
CA GLU A 101 1.06 0.59 12.51
C GLU A 101 0.56 1.33 11.28
N THR A 102 -0.21 0.66 10.43
CA THR A 102 -0.80 1.24 9.23
C THR A 102 -1.81 2.34 9.59
N ALA A 103 -2.65 2.13 10.61
CA ALA A 103 -3.60 3.12 11.10
C ALA A 103 -2.89 4.38 11.61
N LYS A 104 -1.80 4.19 12.39
CA LYS A 104 -1.00 5.31 12.89
C LYS A 104 -0.41 6.14 11.75
N LEU A 105 0.17 5.50 10.75
CA LEU A 105 0.72 6.17 9.55
C LEU A 105 -0.37 6.90 8.75
N ALA A 106 -1.54 6.28 8.56
CA ALA A 106 -2.68 6.91 7.88
C ALA A 106 -3.17 8.17 8.63
N HIS A 107 -3.20 8.11 9.96
CA HIS A 107 -3.53 9.29 10.77
C HIS A 107 -2.42 10.35 10.73
N ASP A 108 -1.19 9.97 11.05
CA ASP A 108 -0.10 10.95 11.25
C ASP A 108 0.32 11.64 9.95
N ILE A 109 0.33 10.91 8.83
CA ILE A 109 0.82 11.41 7.53
C ILE A 109 -0.31 11.93 6.66
N LEU A 110 -1.39 11.14 6.47
CA LEU A 110 -2.49 11.50 5.58
C LEU A 110 -3.60 12.28 6.30
N ARG A 111 -3.52 12.42 7.63
CA ARG A 111 -4.50 13.10 8.47
C ARG A 111 -5.92 12.49 8.36
N VAL A 112 -5.98 11.18 8.17
CA VAL A 112 -7.25 10.46 8.21
C VAL A 112 -7.82 10.57 9.62
N ASP A 113 -9.13 10.89 9.71
CA ASP A 113 -9.81 10.99 11.01
C ASP A 113 -9.82 9.63 11.72
N PRO A 114 -9.35 9.54 12.99
CA PRO A 114 -9.37 8.30 13.76
C PRO A 114 -10.75 7.64 13.87
N ALA A 115 -11.83 8.42 13.75
CA ALA A 115 -13.19 7.90 13.76
C ALA A 115 -13.45 6.88 12.64
N TRP A 116 -12.69 6.92 11.55
CA TRP A 116 -12.79 5.94 10.45
C TRP A 116 -11.86 4.75 10.61
N LEU A 117 -10.84 4.82 11.46
CA LEU A 117 -9.82 3.78 11.59
C LEU A 117 -10.27 2.68 12.55
N ARG A 118 -10.19 1.44 12.11
CA ARG A 118 -10.46 0.22 12.87
C ARG A 118 -9.20 -0.63 12.91
N MET A 119 -8.53 -0.65 14.04
CA MET A 119 -7.27 -1.37 14.20
C MET A 119 -7.54 -2.86 14.41
N LEU A 120 -6.83 -3.68 13.61
CA LEU A 120 -6.83 -5.13 13.71
C LEU A 120 -5.56 -5.59 14.40
N ASP A 121 -5.71 -6.50 15.34
CA ASP A 121 -4.57 -7.22 15.92
C ASP A 121 -4.25 -8.45 15.05
N LEU A 122 -2.95 -8.73 14.87
CA LEU A 122 -2.50 -9.91 14.14
C LEU A 122 -3.02 -11.18 14.83
N ASP A 123 -3.27 -12.21 14.03
CA ASP A 123 -3.69 -13.55 14.45
C ASP A 123 -5.01 -13.61 15.24
N THR A 124 -5.73 -12.50 15.26
CA THR A 124 -7.01 -12.39 15.96
C THR A 124 -8.17 -12.38 14.97
N ARG A 125 -9.11 -13.30 15.14
CA ARG A 125 -10.35 -13.35 14.36
C ARG A 125 -11.32 -12.29 14.87
N THR A 126 -11.52 -11.24 14.06
CA THR A 126 -12.27 -10.03 14.41
C THR A 126 -13.55 -9.95 13.59
N PRO A 127 -14.73 -9.72 14.21
CA PRO A 127 -15.97 -9.49 13.47
C PRO A 127 -15.94 -8.13 12.76
N ILE A 128 -16.62 -8.01 11.63
CA ILE A 128 -16.81 -6.77 10.87
C ILE A 128 -18.26 -6.31 11.07
N PRO A 129 -18.52 -5.38 12.01
CA PRO A 129 -19.90 -4.99 12.38
C PRO A 129 -20.74 -4.45 11.21
N GLU A 130 -20.09 -3.87 10.21
CA GLU A 130 -20.74 -3.30 9.02
C GLU A 130 -21.19 -4.38 8.02
N VAL A 131 -20.75 -5.63 8.21
CA VAL A 131 -21.09 -6.76 7.32
C VAL A 131 -21.51 -7.96 8.13
N GLN A 132 -22.77 -8.31 8.03
CA GLN A 132 -23.37 -9.36 8.84
C GLN A 132 -22.59 -10.69 8.73
N ASP A 133 -22.28 -11.29 9.88
CA ASP A 133 -21.63 -12.60 10.02
C ASP A 133 -20.28 -12.74 9.32
N VAL A 134 -19.64 -11.62 8.91
CA VAL A 134 -18.30 -11.62 8.34
C VAL A 134 -17.25 -11.38 9.44
N HIS A 135 -16.18 -12.14 9.36
CA HIS A 135 -14.99 -12.00 10.21
C HIS A 135 -13.75 -11.87 9.35
N VAL A 136 -12.74 -11.21 9.90
CA VAL A 136 -11.40 -11.15 9.31
C VAL A 136 -10.37 -11.61 10.31
N THR A 137 -9.38 -12.36 9.83
CA THR A 137 -8.12 -12.61 10.56
C THR A 137 -6.98 -11.93 9.81
N CYS A 138 -6.27 -11.06 10.51
CA CYS A 138 -5.14 -10.31 9.97
C CYS A 138 -3.84 -11.09 10.22
N LEU A 139 -3.05 -11.36 9.19
CA LEU A 139 -1.83 -12.16 9.25
C LEU A 139 -0.63 -11.37 8.72
N ALA A 140 0.56 -11.56 9.26
CA ALA A 140 1.75 -10.84 8.81
C ALA A 140 2.11 -11.15 7.35
N ALA A 141 2.28 -10.12 6.52
CA ALA A 141 2.57 -10.26 5.08
C ALA A 141 4.07 -10.41 4.77
N ASN A 142 4.96 -10.13 5.73
CA ASN A 142 6.41 -10.15 5.52
C ASN A 142 6.90 -9.21 4.39
N HIS A 143 6.26 -8.04 4.24
CA HIS A 143 6.57 -7.07 3.19
C HIS A 143 7.18 -5.79 3.77
N CYS A 144 6.42 -5.00 4.51
CA CYS A 144 6.90 -3.81 5.21
C CYS A 144 6.25 -3.72 6.60
N PRO A 145 6.65 -2.78 7.49
CA PRO A 145 6.02 -2.60 8.78
C PRO A 145 4.51 -2.40 8.66
N GLY A 146 3.75 -3.13 9.45
CA GLY A 146 2.29 -3.09 9.45
C GLY A 146 1.61 -3.77 8.25
N SER A 147 2.35 -4.35 7.29
CA SER A 147 1.75 -5.07 6.17
C SER A 147 1.10 -6.38 6.60
N CYS A 148 -0.07 -6.67 6.05
CA CYS A 148 -0.82 -7.86 6.41
C CYS A 148 -1.58 -8.48 5.24
N LEU A 149 -1.81 -9.80 5.37
CA LEU A 149 -2.81 -10.53 4.61
C LEU A 149 -4.13 -10.50 5.39
N PHE A 150 -5.24 -10.57 4.69
CA PHE A 150 -6.56 -10.68 5.28
C PHE A 150 -7.20 -12.00 4.92
N LEU A 151 -7.53 -12.81 5.92
CA LEU A 151 -8.37 -13.99 5.76
C LEU A 151 -9.81 -13.61 6.14
N PHE A 152 -10.67 -13.51 5.14
CA PHE A 152 -12.10 -13.21 5.33
C PHE A 152 -12.91 -14.49 5.38
N GLU A 153 -13.85 -14.54 6.30
CA GLU A 153 -14.78 -15.66 6.48
C GLU A 153 -16.20 -15.11 6.69
N GLY A 154 -17.13 -15.50 5.87
CA GLY A 154 -18.51 -15.03 6.00
C GLY A 154 -19.47 -15.68 4.99
N PRO A 155 -20.77 -15.42 5.11
CA PRO A 155 -21.77 -16.00 4.23
C PRO A 155 -21.72 -15.36 2.84
N ARG A 156 -21.93 -16.18 1.83
CA ARG A 156 -22.21 -15.74 0.46
C ARG A 156 -23.72 -15.48 0.30
N GLN A 157 -24.08 -14.91 -0.83
CA GLN A 157 -25.50 -14.68 -1.17
C GLN A 157 -26.34 -15.97 -1.23
N ASP A 158 -25.71 -17.12 -1.49
CA ASP A 158 -26.35 -18.44 -1.48
C ASP A 158 -26.45 -19.09 -0.07
N GLY A 159 -26.03 -18.34 0.97
CA GLY A 159 -26.04 -18.79 2.36
C GLY A 159 -24.87 -19.70 2.75
N LYS A 160 -24.00 -20.09 1.83
CA LYS A 160 -22.79 -20.87 2.13
C LYS A 160 -21.69 -19.98 2.69
N MET A 161 -20.87 -20.53 3.56
CA MET A 161 -19.68 -19.87 4.05
C MET A 161 -18.63 -19.77 2.95
N ALA A 162 -18.10 -18.58 2.74
CA ALA A 162 -16.95 -18.33 1.89
C ALA A 162 -15.72 -17.98 2.72
N ARG A 163 -14.55 -18.37 2.22
CA ARG A 163 -13.24 -18.10 2.81
C ARG A 163 -12.31 -17.55 1.74
N TYR A 164 -11.94 -16.29 1.90
CA TYR A 164 -11.10 -15.58 0.95
C TYR A 164 -9.80 -15.14 1.61
N LEU A 165 -8.68 -15.44 0.96
CA LEU A 165 -7.37 -14.92 1.38
C LEU A 165 -6.95 -13.78 0.44
N HIS A 166 -6.87 -12.56 0.96
CA HIS A 166 -6.34 -11.42 0.22
C HIS A 166 -4.92 -11.13 0.69
N CYS A 167 -3.95 -11.29 -0.21
CA CYS A 167 -2.54 -11.23 0.14
C CYS A 167 -2.00 -9.79 0.25
N GLY A 168 -2.67 -8.79 -0.37
CA GLY A 168 -2.03 -7.49 -0.57
C GLY A 168 -0.69 -7.69 -1.28
N ASP A 169 0.29 -6.86 -0.93
CA ASP A 169 1.69 -7.12 -1.27
C ASP A 169 2.31 -7.98 -0.17
N PHE A 170 2.92 -9.10 -0.56
CA PHE A 170 3.50 -10.01 0.42
C PHE A 170 4.77 -10.69 -0.08
N ARG A 171 5.60 -11.08 0.85
CA ARG A 171 6.71 -11.97 0.56
C ARG A 171 6.39 -13.35 1.13
N ALA A 172 6.10 -14.30 0.26
CA ALA A 172 5.78 -15.67 0.66
C ALA A 172 6.88 -16.28 1.53
N CYS A 173 6.47 -16.94 2.61
CA CYS A 173 7.38 -17.67 3.47
C CYS A 173 6.67 -18.91 4.06
N PRO A 174 7.43 -19.93 4.48
CA PRO A 174 6.86 -21.17 5.02
C PRO A 174 5.91 -20.96 6.20
N ALA A 175 6.17 -19.94 7.04
CA ALA A 175 5.34 -19.64 8.21
C ALA A 175 3.90 -19.26 7.81
N GLN A 176 3.69 -18.60 6.68
CA GLN A 176 2.36 -18.27 6.18
C GLN A 176 1.61 -19.54 5.72
N ALA A 177 2.29 -20.42 4.96
CA ALA A 177 1.68 -21.66 4.48
C ALA A 177 1.30 -22.63 5.61
N THR A 178 2.04 -22.61 6.72
CA THR A 178 1.78 -23.45 7.90
C THR A 178 0.95 -22.75 8.97
N HIS A 179 0.49 -21.52 8.70
CA HIS A 179 -0.27 -20.75 9.69
C HIS A 179 -1.61 -21.42 10.00
N LYS A 180 -1.91 -21.64 11.29
CA LYS A 180 -3.11 -22.37 11.71
C LYS A 180 -4.41 -21.77 11.18
N ALA A 181 -4.53 -20.44 11.14
CA ALA A 181 -5.73 -19.79 10.63
C ALA A 181 -5.97 -20.16 9.15
N ILE A 182 -4.92 -20.15 8.32
CA ILE A 182 -5.00 -20.53 6.90
C ILE A 182 -5.32 -22.02 6.76
N GLN A 183 -4.62 -22.90 7.51
CA GLN A 183 -4.86 -24.33 7.45
C GLN A 183 -6.26 -24.71 7.88
N ASN A 184 -6.79 -24.06 8.94
CA ASN A 184 -8.15 -24.30 9.42
C ASN A 184 -9.23 -23.74 8.46
N ALA A 185 -8.89 -22.71 7.67
CA ALA A 185 -9.78 -22.14 6.68
C ALA A 185 -9.83 -22.95 5.36
N CYS A 186 -8.89 -23.87 5.14
CA CYS A 186 -8.87 -24.66 3.92
C CYS A 186 -10.04 -25.66 3.84
N PRO A 187 -10.64 -25.87 2.65
CA PRO A 187 -10.28 -25.23 1.40
C PRO A 187 -10.72 -23.76 1.36
N LEU A 188 -9.89 -22.91 0.72
CA LEU A 188 -10.23 -21.51 0.41
C LEU A 188 -11.07 -21.46 -0.86
N ASP A 189 -12.07 -20.56 -0.88
CA ASP A 189 -12.91 -20.35 -2.09
C ASP A 189 -12.19 -19.48 -3.12
N ALA A 190 -11.39 -18.50 -2.67
CA ALA A 190 -10.54 -17.68 -3.55
C ALA A 190 -9.30 -17.16 -2.84
N ILE A 191 -8.26 -16.89 -3.64
CA ILE A 191 -7.04 -16.18 -3.20
C ILE A 191 -6.84 -14.98 -4.13
N TYR A 192 -6.79 -13.79 -3.55
CA TYR A 192 -6.39 -12.55 -4.23
C TYR A 192 -4.87 -12.42 -4.07
N LEU A 193 -4.16 -12.88 -5.09
CA LEU A 193 -2.72 -13.10 -5.03
C LEU A 193 -1.94 -11.95 -5.68
N ASP A 194 -0.90 -11.46 -4.99
CA ASP A 194 0.14 -10.64 -5.61
C ASP A 194 0.93 -11.46 -6.64
N THR A 195 0.86 -11.03 -7.88
CA THR A 195 1.49 -11.72 -9.02
C THR A 195 2.69 -10.97 -9.60
N THR A 196 3.19 -9.95 -8.91
CA THR A 196 4.30 -9.11 -9.38
C THR A 196 5.52 -9.94 -9.79
N TYR A 197 5.83 -10.99 -9.04
CA TYR A 197 6.97 -11.88 -9.28
C TYR A 197 6.53 -13.32 -9.57
N LEU A 198 5.36 -13.51 -10.16
CA LEU A 198 4.85 -14.86 -10.49
C LEU A 198 5.67 -15.57 -11.57
N ASN A 199 6.38 -14.84 -12.43
CA ASN A 199 7.21 -15.44 -13.45
C ASN A 199 8.36 -16.25 -12.81
N PRO A 200 8.53 -17.55 -13.16
CA PRO A 200 9.55 -18.44 -12.58
C PRO A 200 11.01 -17.97 -12.73
N GLN A 201 11.29 -17.02 -13.62
CA GLN A 201 12.62 -16.41 -13.72
C GLN A 201 13.02 -15.62 -12.46
N TYR A 202 12.05 -15.17 -11.66
CA TYR A 202 12.30 -14.47 -10.41
C TYR A 202 12.46 -15.46 -9.26
N CYS A 203 13.70 -15.70 -8.88
CA CYS A 203 14.05 -16.52 -7.73
C CYS A 203 14.78 -15.67 -6.69
N PHE A 204 14.18 -15.50 -5.51
CA PHE A 204 14.74 -14.67 -4.46
C PHE A 204 15.26 -15.54 -3.32
N PRO A 205 16.55 -15.39 -2.92
CA PRO A 205 17.04 -16.02 -1.70
C PRO A 205 16.24 -15.55 -0.47
N PRO A 206 16.20 -16.34 0.61
CA PRO A 206 15.61 -15.89 1.87
C PRO A 206 16.17 -14.54 2.33
N GLN A 207 15.28 -13.65 2.78
CA GLN A 207 15.67 -12.28 3.17
C GLN A 207 16.85 -12.21 4.15
N PRO A 208 16.96 -13.07 5.19
CA PRO A 208 18.12 -13.05 6.09
C PRO A 208 19.45 -13.32 5.38
N GLN A 209 19.46 -14.18 4.36
CA GLN A 209 20.67 -14.44 3.57
C GLN A 209 21.09 -13.23 2.75
N VAL A 210 20.12 -12.52 2.16
CA VAL A 210 20.38 -11.28 1.40
C VAL A 210 20.91 -10.20 2.33
N ILE A 211 20.30 -10.01 3.49
CA ILE A 211 20.74 -9.03 4.50
C ILE A 211 22.18 -9.34 4.95
N LYS A 212 22.47 -10.62 5.26
CA LYS A 212 23.81 -11.04 5.63
C LYS A 212 24.83 -10.75 4.52
N ALA A 213 24.53 -11.12 3.28
CA ALA A 213 25.42 -10.85 2.16
C ALA A 213 25.69 -9.34 1.95
N CYS A 214 24.69 -8.50 2.17
CA CYS A 214 24.86 -7.05 2.14
C CYS A 214 25.76 -6.55 3.29
N ALA A 215 25.58 -7.07 4.50
CA ALA A 215 26.42 -6.75 5.66
C ALA A 215 27.89 -7.18 5.42
N ASP A 216 28.12 -8.41 4.95
CA ASP A 216 29.46 -8.91 4.61
C ASP A 216 30.13 -8.06 3.53
N LEU A 217 29.35 -7.58 2.54
CA LEU A 217 29.87 -6.70 1.47
C LEU A 217 30.30 -5.34 2.01
N VAL A 218 29.53 -4.69 2.85
CA VAL A 218 29.86 -3.34 3.35
C VAL A 218 31.03 -3.40 4.34
N THR A 219 31.10 -4.43 5.19
CA THR A 219 32.23 -4.61 6.14
C THR A 219 33.53 -4.95 5.44
N SER A 220 33.50 -5.50 4.21
CA SER A 220 34.71 -5.73 3.40
C SER A 220 35.33 -4.44 2.84
N LYS A 221 34.70 -3.29 2.98
CA LYS A 221 35.16 -2.00 2.44
C LYS A 221 35.79 -1.13 3.51
N THR A 222 36.81 -0.38 3.14
CA THR A 222 37.45 0.58 4.04
C THR A 222 36.62 1.85 4.09
N SER A 223 36.10 2.20 5.27
CA SER A 223 35.31 3.42 5.52
C SER A 223 34.18 3.68 4.48
N PRO A 224 33.23 2.75 4.30
CA PRO A 224 32.20 2.91 3.28
C PRO A 224 31.18 3.99 3.68
N LEU A 225 30.76 4.81 2.72
CA LEU A 225 29.50 5.55 2.80
C LEU A 225 28.40 4.67 2.19
N VAL A 226 27.42 4.28 3.01
CA VAL A 226 26.29 3.44 2.57
C VAL A 226 25.05 4.30 2.41
N VAL A 227 24.53 4.38 1.18
CA VAL A 227 23.27 5.08 0.87
C VAL A 227 22.20 4.04 0.53
N VAL A 228 21.13 4.02 1.33
CA VAL A 228 20.03 3.07 1.16
C VAL A 228 18.80 3.80 0.64
N GLY A 229 18.37 3.47 -0.59
CA GLY A 229 17.11 3.95 -1.14
C GLY A 229 15.93 3.22 -0.50
N THR A 230 15.03 3.97 0.13
CA THR A 230 13.80 3.47 0.73
C THR A 230 12.58 4.17 0.16
N TYR A 231 11.38 3.55 0.28
CA TYR A 231 10.12 4.27 0.17
C TYR A 231 9.79 4.99 1.49
N SER A 232 8.55 5.41 1.68
CA SER A 232 8.09 5.98 2.94
C SER A 232 8.28 5.04 4.14
N ILE A 233 8.16 3.74 3.91
CA ILE A 233 8.40 2.65 4.86
C ILE A 233 8.98 1.43 4.11
N GLY A 234 9.62 0.52 4.83
CA GLY A 234 10.21 -0.71 4.31
C GLY A 234 11.73 -0.68 4.27
N LYS A 235 12.32 -1.87 4.17
CA LYS A 235 13.77 -2.14 4.19
C LYS A 235 14.46 -1.86 5.54
N GLU A 236 13.70 -1.62 6.62
CA GLU A 236 14.24 -1.33 7.95
C GLU A 236 15.18 -2.44 8.43
N ARG A 237 14.84 -3.71 8.22
CA ARG A 237 15.70 -4.85 8.58
C ARG A 237 17.07 -4.79 7.90
N LEU A 238 17.12 -4.30 6.66
CA LEU A 238 18.37 -4.19 5.91
C LEU A 238 19.24 -3.09 6.51
N PHE A 239 18.75 -1.85 6.56
CA PHE A 239 19.61 -0.74 6.98
C PHE A 239 19.96 -0.80 8.47
N LEU A 240 19.11 -1.38 9.32
CA LEU A 240 19.48 -1.66 10.73
C LEU A 240 20.61 -2.68 10.83
N ALA A 241 20.55 -3.77 10.07
CA ALA A 241 21.64 -4.77 10.05
C ALA A 241 22.94 -4.20 9.48
N LEU A 242 22.87 -3.31 8.49
CA LEU A 242 24.06 -2.63 7.95
C LEU A 242 24.70 -1.67 8.98
N ALA A 243 23.87 -0.92 9.70
CA ALA A 243 24.34 -0.02 10.74
C ALA A 243 24.99 -0.80 11.92
N GLU A 244 24.38 -1.90 12.34
CA GLU A 244 24.93 -2.81 13.34
C GLU A 244 26.28 -3.39 12.89
N ALA A 245 26.37 -3.90 11.65
CA ALA A 245 27.59 -4.49 11.10
C ALA A 245 28.75 -3.49 10.96
N LEU A 246 28.44 -2.21 10.80
CA LEU A 246 29.44 -1.13 10.68
C LEU A 246 29.66 -0.36 11.99
N ASP A 247 28.99 -0.75 13.07
CA ASP A 247 28.98 -0.05 14.36
C ASP A 247 28.77 1.48 14.17
N THR A 248 27.71 1.85 13.48
CA THR A 248 27.47 3.24 13.09
C THR A 248 25.99 3.64 13.24
N TYR A 249 25.74 4.95 13.15
CA TYR A 249 24.41 5.51 13.20
C TYR A 249 23.77 5.61 11.81
N ILE A 250 22.43 5.61 11.78
CA ILE A 250 21.64 5.84 10.58
C ILE A 250 21.24 7.32 10.57
N TYR A 251 21.51 8.00 9.46
CA TYR A 251 21.01 9.33 9.19
C TYR A 251 19.78 9.24 8.27
N CYS A 252 18.66 9.83 8.71
CA CYS A 252 17.42 9.90 7.93
C CYS A 252 17.22 11.32 7.40
N VAL A 253 16.88 11.46 6.12
CA VAL A 253 16.53 12.73 5.45
C VAL A 253 15.02 12.88 5.31
#